data_641bb87304bf3a31e0bf4242a63b0294
#
_entry.id   641bb87304bf3a31e0bf4242a63b0294
#
_cell.length_a   1.000
_cell.length_b   1.000
_cell.length_c   1.000
_cell.angle_alpha   90.00
_cell.angle_beta   90.00
_cell.angle_gamma   90.00
#
_symmetry.space_group_name_H-M   'P 1'
#
loop_
_entity.id
_entity.type
_entity.pdbx_description
1 polymer ?
#
loop_
_entity_poly.entity_id
_entity_poly.type
_entity_poly.pdbx_seq_one_letter_code
_entity_poly.pdbx_strand_id
1 'polypeptide(L)'
;LKWKGAIVLFESFAMQTINHLPIRKKTFATYYSVLRLHVFPTLAHRDIRDIKRLDIQRAIQGLPPQTAATTLAVIKTVFREALAQEIVQVSPAHGVSGPKIMVKPREFLTWEEVSEGAFGKYSAHIKFLALHGLRWSEAVALTVEDIRDDRVWVNKSVHGQTKSKAGVRSVPLVSTFKVFPKSTKTLRKV
;
A
#
# COMPACT_ATOMS: atom_id res chain seq x y z
N LEU A 1 16.98 -26.45 -15.11
CA LEU A 1 16.63 -25.13 -15.70
C LEU A 1 15.35 -25.26 -16.48
N LYS A 2 14.22 -24.85 -15.90
CA LYS A 2 12.84 -25.08 -16.39
C LYS A 2 12.49 -24.29 -17.67
N TRP A 3 13.36 -23.39 -18.14
CA TRP A 3 13.02 -22.39 -19.17
C TRP A 3 13.94 -22.39 -20.40
N LYS A 4 14.88 -23.34 -20.53
CA LYS A 4 15.74 -23.43 -21.70
C LYS A 4 14.92 -23.78 -22.95
N GLY A 5 14.88 -22.85 -23.90
CA GLY A 5 14.24 -23.04 -25.21
C GLY A 5 12.75 -22.69 -25.33
N ALA A 6 12.02 -22.49 -24.20
CA ALA A 6 10.62 -22.10 -24.25
C ALA A 6 10.46 -20.57 -24.22
N ILE A 7 9.45 -20.05 -24.93
CA ILE A 7 9.04 -18.64 -24.83
C ILE A 7 8.49 -18.39 -23.41
N VAL A 8 9.01 -17.36 -22.75
CA VAL A 8 8.58 -16.97 -21.41
C VAL A 8 7.83 -15.64 -21.52
N LEU A 9 6.51 -15.72 -21.64
CA LEU A 9 5.67 -14.53 -21.75
C LEU A 9 5.74 -13.70 -20.46
N PHE A 10 5.91 -12.40 -20.62
CA PHE A 10 6.03 -11.47 -19.49
C PHE A 10 4.82 -11.54 -18.54
N GLU A 11 3.59 -11.60 -19.07
CA GLU A 11 2.38 -11.69 -18.25
C GLU A 11 2.39 -12.93 -17.37
N SER A 12 2.63 -14.10 -17.96
CA SER A 12 2.64 -15.37 -17.22
C SER A 12 3.70 -15.36 -16.12
N PHE A 13 4.88 -14.86 -16.43
CA PHE A 13 5.97 -14.77 -15.46
C PHE A 13 5.69 -13.73 -14.37
N ALA A 14 5.18 -12.56 -14.72
CA ALA A 14 4.83 -11.51 -13.77
C ALA A 14 3.73 -11.98 -12.80
N MET A 15 2.70 -12.65 -13.30
CA MET A 15 1.64 -13.21 -12.48
C MET A 15 2.15 -14.30 -11.55
N GLN A 16 2.99 -15.21 -12.05
CA GLN A 16 3.64 -16.21 -11.22
C GLN A 16 4.47 -15.55 -10.11
N THR A 17 5.26 -14.54 -10.46
CA THR A 17 6.09 -13.78 -9.50
C THR A 17 5.23 -13.21 -8.38
N ILE A 18 4.21 -12.39 -8.69
CA ILE A 18 3.43 -11.72 -7.65
C ILE A 18 2.61 -12.69 -6.78
N ASN A 19 2.22 -13.85 -7.33
CA ASN A 19 1.52 -14.89 -6.58
C ASN A 19 2.39 -15.58 -5.52
N HIS A 20 3.71 -15.67 -5.76
CA HIS A 20 4.65 -16.30 -4.84
C HIS A 20 5.32 -15.30 -3.86
N LEU A 21 5.14 -13.99 -4.08
CA LEU A 21 5.68 -13.02 -3.15
C LEU A 21 4.98 -13.07 -1.78
N PRO A 22 5.73 -13.02 -0.67
CA PRO A 22 5.17 -12.95 0.68
C PRO A 22 4.62 -11.55 0.99
N ILE A 23 3.66 -11.09 0.21
CA ILE A 23 3.07 -9.76 0.31
C ILE A 23 1.63 -9.79 0.82
N ARG A 24 1.20 -8.70 1.45
CA ARG A 24 -0.18 -8.59 1.94
C ARG A 24 -1.17 -8.49 0.77
N LYS A 25 -2.41 -8.97 0.98
CA LYS A 25 -3.50 -8.93 -0.02
C LYS A 25 -3.67 -7.55 -0.67
N LYS A 26 -3.57 -6.47 0.11
CA LYS A 26 -3.66 -5.09 -0.43
C LYS A 26 -2.50 -4.75 -1.36
N THR A 27 -1.28 -5.19 -1.04
CA THR A 27 -0.10 -4.98 -1.90
C THR A 27 -0.23 -5.80 -3.17
N PHE A 28 -0.67 -7.05 -3.07
CA PHE A 28 -0.97 -7.89 -4.22
C PHE A 28 -1.99 -7.24 -5.16
N ALA A 29 -3.12 -6.76 -4.61
CA ALA A 29 -4.14 -6.07 -5.40
C ALA A 29 -3.58 -4.83 -6.13
N THR A 30 -2.70 -4.06 -5.46
CA THR A 30 -2.03 -2.92 -6.08
C THR A 30 -1.11 -3.37 -7.21
N TYR A 31 -0.28 -4.40 -7.00
CA TYR A 31 0.63 -4.93 -8.01
C TYR A 31 -0.12 -5.47 -9.23
N TYR A 32 -1.16 -6.26 -8.97
CA TYR A 32 -2.02 -6.79 -10.03
C TYR A 32 -2.69 -5.67 -10.84
N SER A 33 -3.27 -4.69 -10.18
CA SER A 33 -3.92 -3.55 -10.83
C SER A 33 -2.94 -2.77 -11.72
N VAL A 34 -1.75 -2.50 -11.21
CA VAL A 34 -0.69 -1.79 -11.94
C VAL A 34 -0.23 -2.58 -13.16
N LEU A 35 0.03 -3.86 -13.01
CA LEU A 35 0.42 -4.74 -14.13
C LEU A 35 -0.68 -4.75 -15.19
N ARG A 36 -1.92 -5.00 -14.79
CA ARG A 36 -3.06 -5.11 -15.71
C ARG A 36 -3.33 -3.83 -16.49
N LEU A 37 -3.28 -2.68 -15.80
CA LEU A 37 -3.70 -1.39 -16.39
C LEU A 37 -2.58 -0.71 -17.17
N HIS A 38 -1.31 -0.87 -16.77
CA HIS A 38 -0.22 -0.04 -17.28
C HIS A 38 0.88 -0.83 -17.96
N VAL A 39 1.04 -2.12 -17.67
CA VAL A 39 2.16 -2.91 -18.20
C VAL A 39 1.71 -3.94 -19.22
N PHE A 40 0.69 -4.72 -18.94
CA PHE A 40 0.18 -5.77 -19.84
C PHE A 40 -0.32 -5.26 -21.18
N PRO A 41 -0.93 -4.08 -21.31
CA PRO A 41 -1.32 -3.58 -22.64
C PRO A 41 -0.18 -3.52 -23.65
N THR A 42 1.07 -3.40 -23.20
CA THR A 42 2.24 -3.27 -24.07
C THR A 42 3.23 -4.42 -23.98
N LEU A 43 3.31 -5.10 -22.84
CA LEU A 43 4.35 -6.10 -22.58
C LEU A 43 3.84 -7.53 -22.35
N ALA A 44 2.53 -7.76 -22.17
CA ALA A 44 1.97 -9.06 -21.80
C ALA A 44 2.47 -10.22 -22.67
N HIS A 45 2.37 -10.06 -23.98
CA HIS A 45 2.63 -11.11 -24.98
C HIS A 45 4.09 -11.17 -25.46
N ARG A 46 4.97 -10.35 -24.89
CA ARG A 46 6.39 -10.35 -25.24
C ARG A 46 7.15 -11.39 -24.44
N ASP A 47 8.16 -11.98 -25.06
CA ASP A 47 9.14 -12.76 -24.28
C ASP A 47 9.88 -11.82 -23.34
N ILE A 48 9.98 -12.21 -22.07
CA ILE A 48 10.62 -11.38 -21.02
C ILE A 48 12.08 -11.05 -21.36
N ARG A 49 12.74 -11.91 -22.14
CA ARG A 49 14.13 -11.75 -22.61
C ARG A 49 14.29 -10.68 -23.68
N ASP A 50 13.21 -10.39 -24.42
CA ASP A 50 13.20 -9.41 -25.51
C ASP A 50 12.79 -8.01 -25.08
N ILE A 51 12.37 -7.86 -23.82
CA ILE A 51 11.98 -6.56 -23.27
C ILE A 51 13.22 -5.71 -23.05
N LYS A 52 13.23 -4.52 -23.63
CA LYS A 52 14.32 -3.57 -23.54
C LYS A 52 13.98 -2.42 -22.60
N ARG A 53 15.01 -1.68 -22.18
CA ARG A 53 14.88 -0.50 -21.34
C ARG A 53 13.85 0.51 -21.87
N LEU A 54 13.85 0.73 -23.20
CA LEU A 54 12.94 1.68 -23.85
C LEU A 54 11.47 1.24 -23.70
N ASP A 55 11.19 -0.05 -23.72
CA ASP A 55 9.84 -0.58 -23.55
C ASP A 55 9.30 -0.27 -22.14
N ILE A 56 10.18 -0.40 -21.13
CA ILE A 56 9.84 -0.07 -19.74
C ILE A 56 9.62 1.44 -19.59
N GLN A 57 10.46 2.27 -20.23
CA GLN A 57 10.28 3.72 -20.21
C GLN A 57 8.94 4.12 -20.85
N ARG A 58 8.56 3.51 -21.98
CA ARG A 58 7.27 3.74 -22.63
C ARG A 58 6.08 3.30 -21.74
N ALA A 59 6.20 2.17 -21.05
CA ALA A 59 5.15 1.66 -20.16
C ALA A 59 4.84 2.59 -18.98
N ILE A 60 5.80 3.43 -18.57
CA ILE A 60 5.60 4.40 -17.49
C ILE A 60 5.40 5.84 -17.97
N GLN A 61 5.62 6.08 -19.27
CA GLN A 61 5.48 7.41 -19.86
C GLN A 61 4.04 7.89 -19.83
N GLY A 62 3.83 9.16 -19.47
CA GLY A 62 2.49 9.76 -19.39
C GLY A 62 1.67 9.37 -18.16
N LEU A 63 2.17 8.46 -17.33
CA LEU A 63 1.50 8.15 -16.06
C LEU A 63 1.73 9.24 -15.02
N PRO A 64 0.75 9.48 -14.10
CA PRO A 64 0.97 10.34 -12.95
C PRO A 64 2.22 9.90 -12.17
N PRO A 65 3.02 10.83 -11.61
CA PRO A 65 4.32 10.50 -11.02
C PRO A 65 4.30 9.37 -10.00
N GLN A 66 3.31 9.35 -9.11
CA GLN A 66 3.17 8.29 -8.10
C GLN A 66 2.83 6.94 -8.73
N THR A 67 1.96 6.94 -9.75
CA THR A 67 1.59 5.73 -10.50
C THR A 67 2.80 5.20 -11.27
N ALA A 68 3.53 6.06 -11.98
CA ALA A 68 4.74 5.69 -12.70
C ALA A 68 5.81 5.08 -11.78
N ALA A 69 6.04 5.68 -10.62
CA ALA A 69 6.97 5.16 -9.63
C ALA A 69 6.55 3.77 -9.11
N THR A 70 5.26 3.59 -8.82
CA THR A 70 4.72 2.29 -8.39
C THR A 70 4.83 1.25 -9.50
N THR A 71 4.48 1.63 -10.74
CA THR A 71 4.59 0.76 -11.92
C THR A 71 6.04 0.30 -12.13
N LEU A 72 6.98 1.23 -12.08
CA LEU A 72 8.40 0.91 -12.22
C LEU A 72 8.89 -0.02 -11.09
N ALA A 73 8.46 0.20 -9.86
CA ALA A 73 8.81 -0.66 -8.73
C ALA A 73 8.31 -2.10 -8.92
N VAL A 74 7.09 -2.28 -9.45
CA VAL A 74 6.53 -3.60 -9.77
C VAL A 74 7.32 -4.27 -10.89
N ILE A 75 7.61 -3.55 -11.98
CA ILE A 75 8.44 -4.07 -13.08
C ILE A 75 9.82 -4.50 -12.57
N LYS A 76 10.47 -3.67 -11.76
CA LYS A 76 11.76 -4.00 -11.14
C LYS A 76 11.69 -5.27 -10.28
N THR A 77 10.58 -5.48 -9.58
CA THR A 77 10.37 -6.69 -8.78
C THR A 77 10.26 -7.93 -9.67
N VAL A 78 9.52 -7.86 -10.77
CA VAL A 78 9.41 -8.97 -11.74
C VAL A 78 10.78 -9.29 -12.34
N PHE A 79 11.53 -8.29 -12.81
CA PHE A 79 12.86 -8.52 -13.40
C PHE A 79 13.92 -8.94 -12.38
N ARG A 80 13.78 -8.57 -11.11
CA ARG A 80 14.65 -9.12 -10.06
C ARG A 80 14.45 -10.62 -9.89
N GLU A 81 13.21 -11.08 -9.95
CA GLU A 81 12.90 -12.51 -9.92
C GLU A 81 13.38 -13.23 -11.19
N ALA A 82 13.23 -12.60 -12.35
CA ALA A 82 13.73 -13.15 -13.62
C ALA A 82 15.27 -13.30 -13.63
N LEU A 83 15.99 -12.37 -12.98
CA LEU A 83 17.43 -12.48 -12.75
C LEU A 83 17.76 -13.63 -11.77
N ALA A 84 17.04 -13.73 -10.65
CA ALA A 84 17.24 -14.78 -9.66
C ALA A 84 17.01 -16.20 -10.24
N GLN A 85 16.10 -16.31 -11.22
CA GLN A 85 15.82 -17.56 -11.94
C GLN A 85 16.68 -17.74 -13.21
N GLU A 86 17.66 -16.87 -13.44
CA GLU A 86 18.57 -16.91 -14.59
C GLU A 86 17.85 -16.88 -15.97
N ILE A 87 16.62 -16.33 -16.02
CA ILE A 87 15.86 -16.18 -17.27
C ILE A 87 16.44 -15.04 -18.11
N VAL A 88 16.88 -13.97 -17.45
CA VAL A 88 17.59 -12.85 -18.04
C VAL A 88 18.94 -12.67 -17.36
N GLN A 89 19.96 -12.28 -18.11
CA GLN A 89 21.31 -12.04 -17.57
C GLN A 89 21.46 -10.63 -16.99
N VAL A 90 20.70 -9.68 -17.53
CA VAL A 90 20.71 -8.28 -17.12
C VAL A 90 19.27 -7.79 -17.08
N SER A 91 18.91 -7.06 -16.02
CA SER A 91 17.57 -6.47 -15.92
C SER A 91 17.45 -5.24 -16.83
N PRO A 92 16.51 -5.22 -17.78
CA PRO A 92 16.25 -4.03 -18.59
C PRO A 92 15.68 -2.86 -17.75
N ALA A 93 15.19 -3.13 -16.55
CA ALA A 93 14.73 -2.12 -15.61
C ALA A 93 15.88 -1.47 -14.81
N HIS A 94 17.12 -1.98 -14.97
CA HIS A 94 18.28 -1.36 -14.35
C HIS A 94 18.54 0.04 -14.96
N GLY A 95 18.80 1.01 -14.09
CA GLY A 95 19.04 2.40 -14.48
C GLY A 95 17.82 3.13 -15.09
N VAL A 96 16.62 2.53 -15.10
CA VAL A 96 15.40 3.27 -15.40
C VAL A 96 15.02 4.08 -14.18
N SER A 97 14.86 5.39 -14.36
CA SER A 97 14.40 6.33 -13.33
C SER A 97 12.94 6.69 -13.57
N GLY A 98 12.17 6.72 -12.50
CA GLY A 98 10.82 7.27 -12.55
C GLY A 98 10.82 8.80 -12.49
N PRO A 99 9.67 9.43 -12.74
CA PRO A 99 9.53 10.88 -12.61
C PRO A 99 9.76 11.32 -11.15
N LYS A 100 10.27 12.54 -10.97
CA LYS A 100 10.37 13.16 -9.64
C LYS A 100 8.98 13.35 -9.05
N ILE A 101 8.78 12.84 -7.84
CA ILE A 101 7.57 13.07 -7.08
C ILE A 101 7.79 14.35 -6.27
N MET A 102 7.08 15.41 -6.61
CA MET A 102 7.05 16.62 -5.79
C MET A 102 6.10 16.39 -4.63
N VAL A 103 6.65 16.28 -3.43
CA VAL A 103 5.87 16.21 -2.20
C VAL A 103 5.46 17.63 -1.84
N LYS A 104 4.16 17.94 -1.97
CA LYS A 104 3.64 19.19 -1.44
C LYS A 104 3.69 19.13 0.10
N PRO A 105 4.09 20.22 0.78
CA PRO A 105 3.94 20.33 2.22
C PRO A 105 2.49 20.01 2.59
N ARG A 106 2.31 19.19 3.63
CA ARG A 106 0.97 18.93 4.17
C ARG A 106 0.71 19.98 5.24
N GLU A 107 -0.44 20.62 5.14
CA GLU A 107 -0.97 21.45 6.21
C GLU A 107 -1.43 20.56 7.36
N PHE A 108 -1.22 21.04 8.58
CA PHE A 108 -1.66 20.38 9.80
C PHE A 108 -2.72 21.28 10.44
N LEU A 109 -3.79 20.68 10.91
CA LEU A 109 -4.75 21.40 11.74
C LEU A 109 -4.13 21.67 13.10
N THR A 110 -4.26 22.90 13.59
CA THR A 110 -3.92 23.25 14.97
C THR A 110 -4.94 22.63 15.92
N TRP A 111 -4.62 22.64 17.23
CA TRP A 111 -5.57 22.13 18.21
C TRP A 111 -6.84 22.99 18.27
N GLU A 112 -6.71 24.30 18.12
CA GLU A 112 -7.82 25.25 18.05
C GLU A 112 -8.74 24.89 16.86
N GLU A 113 -8.17 24.70 15.69
CA GLU A 113 -8.94 24.30 14.50
C GLU A 113 -9.65 22.95 14.67
N VAL A 114 -9.00 22.01 15.35
CA VAL A 114 -9.63 20.70 15.67
C VAL A 114 -10.75 20.83 16.71
N SER A 115 -10.53 21.65 17.75
CA SER A 115 -11.48 21.79 18.85
C SER A 115 -12.71 22.63 18.50
N GLU A 116 -12.52 23.67 17.67
CA GLU A 116 -13.57 24.61 17.25
C GLU A 116 -14.15 24.26 15.86
N GLY A 117 -13.42 23.46 15.09
CA GLY A 117 -13.76 23.12 13.72
C GLY A 117 -15.13 22.43 13.57
N ALA A 118 -15.94 22.97 12.67
CA ALA A 118 -17.24 22.41 12.30
C ALA A 118 -17.10 21.32 11.22
N PHE A 119 -16.66 20.13 11.61
CA PHE A 119 -16.47 18.99 10.70
C PHE A 119 -17.78 18.17 10.50
N GLY A 120 -18.94 18.76 10.84
CA GLY A 120 -20.24 18.12 10.74
C GLY A 120 -20.28 16.79 11.52
N LYS A 121 -20.83 15.76 10.91
CA LYS A 121 -20.95 14.42 11.52
C LYS A 121 -19.62 13.76 11.90
N TYR A 122 -18.50 14.26 11.41
CA TYR A 122 -17.16 13.71 11.69
C TYR A 122 -16.42 14.43 12.83
N SER A 123 -16.97 15.51 13.40
CA SER A 123 -16.30 16.30 14.44
C SER A 123 -15.81 15.45 15.60
N ALA A 124 -16.66 14.60 16.17
CA ALA A 124 -16.27 13.74 17.29
C ALA A 124 -15.19 12.70 16.88
N HIS A 125 -15.22 12.19 15.65
CA HIS A 125 -14.22 11.26 15.13
C HIS A 125 -12.85 11.94 15.00
N ILE A 126 -12.83 13.14 14.44
CA ILE A 126 -11.62 13.92 14.23
C ILE A 126 -10.98 14.29 15.58
N LYS A 127 -11.79 14.78 16.53
CA LYS A 127 -11.34 15.07 17.89
C LYS A 127 -10.74 13.85 18.59
N PHE A 128 -11.42 12.70 18.49
CA PHE A 128 -10.92 11.45 19.04
C PHE A 128 -9.57 11.04 18.44
N LEU A 129 -9.45 11.11 17.13
CA LEU A 129 -8.20 10.76 16.43
C LEU A 129 -7.06 11.70 16.80
N ALA A 130 -7.33 13.01 16.88
CA ALA A 130 -6.34 14.02 17.25
C ALA A 130 -5.84 13.85 18.67
N LEU A 131 -6.75 13.64 19.63
CA LEU A 131 -6.42 13.45 21.05
C LEU A 131 -5.59 12.20 21.32
N HIS A 132 -5.83 11.11 20.58
CA HIS A 132 -5.19 9.83 20.84
C HIS A 132 -4.09 9.48 19.81
N GLY A 133 -3.85 10.31 18.79
CA GLY A 133 -2.85 10.05 17.74
C GLY A 133 -3.08 8.75 16.97
N LEU A 134 -4.34 8.35 16.79
CA LEU A 134 -4.69 7.11 16.08
C LEU A 134 -4.86 7.35 14.59
N ARG A 135 -4.47 6.34 13.80
CA ARG A 135 -4.87 6.33 12.39
C ARG A 135 -6.34 5.95 12.28
N TRP A 136 -7.02 6.46 11.26
CA TRP A 136 -8.42 6.11 11.00
C TRP A 136 -8.68 4.59 11.03
N SER A 137 -7.85 3.82 10.33
CA SER A 137 -7.98 2.37 10.26
C SER A 137 -7.73 1.63 11.58
N GLU A 138 -6.99 2.23 12.50
CA GLU A 138 -6.78 1.73 13.87
C GLU A 138 -8.03 2.03 14.71
N ALA A 139 -8.48 3.27 14.72
CA ALA A 139 -9.66 3.68 15.49
C ALA A 139 -10.92 2.91 15.09
N VAL A 140 -11.16 2.74 13.79
CA VAL A 140 -12.33 1.96 13.30
C VAL A 140 -12.25 0.47 13.70
N ALA A 141 -11.06 -0.06 13.97
CA ALA A 141 -10.88 -1.43 14.41
C ALA A 141 -10.99 -1.63 15.93
N LEU A 142 -11.08 -0.54 16.70
CA LEU A 142 -11.22 -0.62 18.15
C LEU A 142 -12.52 -1.32 18.58
N THR A 143 -12.40 -2.11 19.65
CA THR A 143 -13.53 -2.68 20.38
C THR A 143 -13.50 -2.15 21.81
N VAL A 144 -14.58 -2.35 22.56
CA VAL A 144 -14.62 -1.93 24.00
C VAL A 144 -13.51 -2.59 24.81
N GLU A 145 -13.16 -3.82 24.46
CA GLU A 145 -12.08 -4.59 25.12
C GLU A 145 -10.67 -4.00 24.89
N ASP A 146 -10.51 -3.16 23.86
CA ASP A 146 -9.26 -2.46 23.60
C ASP A 146 -9.09 -1.21 24.50
N ILE A 147 -10.12 -0.83 25.26
CA ILE A 147 -10.07 0.24 26.26
C ILE A 147 -10.06 -0.39 27.63
N ARG A 148 -8.94 -0.30 28.32
CA ARG A 148 -8.72 -0.83 29.66
C ARG A 148 -7.60 -0.06 30.36
N ASP A 149 -7.64 -0.01 31.67
CA ASP A 149 -6.62 0.64 32.50
C ASP A 149 -6.38 2.11 32.07
N ASP A 150 -7.46 2.84 31.77
CA ASP A 150 -7.42 4.22 31.25
C ASP A 150 -6.52 4.40 30.02
N ARG A 151 -6.42 3.36 29.20
CA ARG A 151 -5.62 3.36 27.97
C ARG A 151 -6.37 2.73 26.81
N VAL A 152 -6.03 3.19 25.62
CA VAL A 152 -6.45 2.59 24.34
C VAL A 152 -5.32 1.71 23.83
N TRP A 153 -5.58 0.42 23.69
CA TRP A 153 -4.62 -0.56 23.19
C TRP A 153 -4.76 -0.73 21.68
N VAL A 154 -3.75 -0.29 20.95
CA VAL A 154 -3.71 -0.35 19.48
C VAL A 154 -2.87 -1.54 19.08
N ASN A 155 -3.51 -2.61 18.60
CA ASN A 155 -2.84 -3.85 18.16
C ASN A 155 -3.32 -4.32 16.80
N LYS A 156 -4.36 -3.71 16.25
CA LYS A 156 -5.02 -4.09 15.00
C LYS A 156 -5.48 -2.89 14.19
N SER A 157 -5.86 -3.16 12.96
CA SER A 157 -6.51 -2.21 12.05
C SER A 157 -7.58 -2.93 11.24
N VAL A 158 -8.43 -2.22 10.51
CA VAL A 158 -9.42 -2.84 9.61
C VAL A 158 -8.79 -3.74 8.52
N HIS A 159 -7.50 -3.64 8.32
CA HIS A 159 -6.73 -4.45 7.36
C HIS A 159 -5.96 -5.61 8.03
N GLY A 160 -6.29 -5.96 9.29
CA GLY A 160 -5.61 -6.97 10.08
C GLY A 160 -4.59 -6.38 11.07
N GLN A 161 -3.54 -7.13 11.38
CA GLN A 161 -2.51 -6.67 12.32
C GLN A 161 -1.79 -5.40 11.84
N THR A 162 -1.23 -4.64 12.78
CA THR A 162 -0.42 -3.46 12.46
C THR A 162 0.77 -3.80 11.56
N LYS A 163 1.24 -2.84 10.76
CA LYS A 163 2.31 -3.07 9.77
C LYS A 163 3.68 -3.38 10.38
N SER A 164 3.90 -2.98 11.62
CA SER A 164 5.18 -3.14 12.32
C SER A 164 4.94 -3.38 13.79
N LYS A 165 5.96 -3.89 14.50
CA LYS A 165 5.95 -4.02 15.97
C LYS A 165 5.68 -2.67 16.66
N ALA A 166 6.24 -1.59 16.16
CA ALA A 166 6.01 -0.23 16.66
C ALA A 166 4.56 0.27 16.48
N GLY A 167 3.77 -0.40 15.62
CA GLY A 167 2.33 -0.12 15.49
C GLY A 167 1.50 -0.67 16.65
N VAL A 168 2.03 -1.63 17.40
CA VAL A 168 1.41 -2.15 18.64
C VAL A 168 1.84 -1.22 19.77
N ARG A 169 0.87 -0.49 20.32
CA ARG A 169 1.12 0.51 21.36
C ARG A 169 -0.12 0.72 22.21
N SER A 170 0.06 1.28 23.37
CA SER A 170 -1.04 1.85 24.15
C SER A 170 -0.90 3.36 24.25
N VAL A 171 -2.02 4.06 24.20
CA VAL A 171 -2.07 5.51 24.38
C VAL A 171 -3.00 5.84 25.55
N PRO A 172 -2.77 6.90 26.33
CA PRO A 172 -3.67 7.31 27.40
C PRO A 172 -5.07 7.57 26.84
N LEU A 173 -6.10 7.17 27.55
CA LEU A 173 -7.48 7.53 27.25
C LEU A 173 -7.75 8.94 27.78
N VAL A 174 -7.72 9.93 26.92
CA VAL A 174 -7.94 11.33 27.29
C VAL A 174 -9.42 11.66 27.33
N SER A 175 -10.22 11.06 26.44
CA SER A 175 -11.66 11.28 26.39
C SER A 175 -12.36 10.11 25.71
N THR A 176 -13.56 9.79 26.17
CA THR A 176 -14.47 8.83 25.55
C THR A 176 -15.47 9.59 24.71
N PHE A 177 -15.39 9.46 23.40
CA PHE A 177 -16.44 9.92 22.50
C PHE A 177 -17.38 8.76 22.17
N LYS A 178 -18.67 9.04 22.06
CA LYS A 178 -19.69 8.02 21.66
C LYS A 178 -19.49 7.42 20.28
N VAL A 179 -18.40 7.74 19.59
CA VAL A 179 -18.10 7.28 18.22
C VAL A 179 -17.14 6.11 18.19
N PHE A 180 -16.24 5.98 19.21
CA PHE A 180 -15.28 4.89 19.32
C PHE A 180 -15.10 4.48 20.78
N PRO A 181 -15.02 3.16 21.01
CA PRO A 181 -15.47 2.07 20.16
C PRO A 181 -16.99 2.00 20.08
N LYS A 182 -17.56 1.55 18.97
CA LYS A 182 -19.01 1.49 18.76
C LYS A 182 -19.66 0.21 19.27
N SER A 183 -18.94 -0.89 19.40
CA SER A 183 -19.45 -2.15 19.96
C SER A 183 -18.33 -3.13 20.31
N THR A 184 -18.66 -4.15 21.12
CA THR A 184 -17.80 -5.32 21.40
C THR A 184 -17.50 -6.14 20.14
N LYS A 185 -18.38 -6.10 19.16
CA LYS A 185 -18.19 -6.79 17.88
C LYS A 185 -17.89 -5.75 16.81
N THR A 186 -16.62 -5.49 16.59
CA THR A 186 -16.07 -4.63 15.54
C THR A 186 -17.02 -3.57 14.97
N LEU A 187 -16.62 -2.34 14.91
CA LEU A 187 -17.29 -1.18 14.30
C LEU A 187 -17.76 -1.38 12.84
N ARG A 188 -17.98 -2.62 12.41
CA ARG A 188 -18.40 -2.98 11.06
C ARG A 188 -19.86 -2.75 10.74
N LYS A 189 -20.65 -2.30 11.73
CA LYS A 189 -22.06 -1.95 11.51
C LYS A 189 -22.25 -0.48 11.81
N VAL A 190 -21.94 0.35 10.85
CA VAL A 190 -22.48 1.70 10.65
C VAL A 190 -22.83 1.84 9.19
#